data_a7db0047b01b296b372dfb684d13703d
#
_entry.id   a7db0047b01b296b372dfb684d13703d
#
_cell.length_a   1.000
_cell.length_b   1.000
_cell.length_c   1.000
_cell.angle_alpha   90.00
_cell.angle_beta   90.00
_cell.angle_gamma   90.00
#
_symmetry.space_group_name_H-M   'P 1'
#
loop_
_entity.id
_entity.type
_entity.pdbx_description
1 polymer ?
#
loop_
_entity_poly.entity_id
_entity_poly.type
_entity_poly.pdbx_seq_one_letter_code
_entity_poly.pdbx_strand_id
1 'polypeptide(L)'
;PDSCLEIHRALPEMKAVFDPANFVQCGKDTVNAFQMLSPYIHYLHIKDALADGRIVPAGRGDGKIPELLSMYEKLGGGVLTLEPHLAVFDGLKALEREAHSKITYSYPSQRAAFDAACAALKDLLSREDT
;
A
#
# COMPACT_ATOMS: atom_id res chain seq x y z
N PRO A 1 3.93 3.75 12.96
CA PRO A 1 2.77 4.66 12.94
C PRO A 1 2.84 5.74 14.00
N ASP A 2 3.54 5.50 15.12
CA ASP A 2 3.61 6.45 16.24
C ASP A 2 4.16 7.81 15.83
N SER A 3 5.29 7.85 15.11
CA SER A 3 5.89 9.09 14.60
C SER A 3 4.95 9.82 13.62
N CYS A 4 4.22 9.08 12.78
CA CYS A 4 3.21 9.67 11.91
C CYS A 4 2.09 10.31 12.73
N LEU A 5 1.62 9.63 13.77
CA LEU A 5 0.57 10.15 14.65
C LEU A 5 1.01 11.42 15.37
N GLU A 6 2.26 11.49 15.85
CA GLU A 6 2.82 12.71 16.45
C GLU A 6 2.79 13.89 15.48
N ILE A 7 3.19 13.67 14.22
CA ILE A 7 3.16 14.72 13.20
C ILE A 7 1.73 15.21 12.97
N HIS A 8 0.77 14.29 12.80
CA HIS A 8 -0.62 14.67 12.56
C HIS A 8 -1.30 15.34 13.77
N ARG A 9 -0.90 14.97 14.98
CA ARG A 9 -1.37 15.68 16.18
C ARG A 9 -0.85 17.10 16.25
N ALA A 10 0.39 17.32 15.83
CA ALA A 10 0.99 18.66 15.77
C ALA A 10 0.44 19.50 14.58
N LEU A 11 0.08 18.85 13.48
CA LEU A 11 -0.41 19.45 12.26
C LEU A 11 -1.69 18.77 11.77
N PRO A 12 -2.83 18.96 12.45
CA PRO A 12 -4.05 18.20 12.20
C PRO A 12 -4.69 18.45 10.81
N GLU A 13 -4.37 19.56 10.17
CA GLU A 13 -4.83 19.87 8.80
C GLU A 13 -4.07 19.06 7.75
N MET A 14 -2.87 18.57 8.06
CA MET A 14 -2.08 17.74 7.15
C MET A 14 -2.68 16.34 7.08
N LYS A 15 -3.08 15.92 5.89
CA LYS A 15 -3.66 14.60 5.68
C LYS A 15 -2.60 13.59 5.26
N ALA A 16 -2.91 12.31 5.48
CA ALA A 16 -2.05 11.19 5.17
C ALA A 16 -2.50 10.45 3.92
N VAL A 17 -1.54 9.99 3.16
CA VAL A 17 -1.72 8.87 2.22
C VAL A 17 -1.27 7.62 2.96
N PHE A 18 -2.16 6.63 3.09
CA PHE A 18 -1.83 5.39 3.76
C PHE A 18 -1.35 4.35 2.76
N ASP A 19 -0.14 3.86 2.95
CA ASP A 19 0.50 2.84 2.12
C ASP A 19 0.82 1.60 3.00
N PRO A 20 0.07 0.49 2.84
CA PRO A 20 0.26 -0.69 3.66
C PRO A 20 1.67 -1.29 3.59
N ALA A 21 2.26 -1.34 2.40
CA ALA A 21 3.58 -1.93 2.21
C ALA A 21 4.66 -1.23 3.03
N ASN A 22 4.58 0.09 3.20
CA ASN A 22 5.53 0.84 4.01
C ASN A 22 5.51 0.40 5.47
N PHE A 23 4.34 0.10 6.01
CA PHE A 23 4.21 -0.40 7.40
C PHE A 23 4.70 -1.84 7.52
N VAL A 24 4.40 -2.71 6.54
CA VAL A 24 4.95 -4.08 6.48
C VAL A 24 6.48 -4.05 6.47
N GLN A 25 7.07 -3.23 5.62
CA GLN A 25 8.52 -3.09 5.50
C GLN A 25 9.19 -2.56 6.80
N CYS A 26 8.45 -1.81 7.60
CA CYS A 26 8.88 -1.36 8.92
C CYS A 26 8.53 -2.36 10.06
N GLY A 27 8.05 -3.54 9.73
CA GLY A 27 7.68 -4.56 10.71
C GLY A 27 6.48 -4.18 11.58
N LYS A 28 5.56 -3.36 11.04
CA LYS A 28 4.37 -2.90 11.76
C LYS A 28 3.10 -3.58 11.26
N ASP A 29 2.16 -3.80 12.16
CA ASP A 29 0.83 -4.29 11.81
C ASP A 29 0.05 -3.19 11.09
N THR A 30 -0.43 -3.49 9.89
CA THR A 30 -1.09 -2.52 9.02
C THR A 30 -2.48 -2.12 9.52
N VAL A 31 -3.22 -3.07 10.09
CA VAL A 31 -4.56 -2.80 10.65
C VAL A 31 -4.45 -1.87 11.85
N ASN A 32 -3.51 -2.13 12.75
CA ASN A 32 -3.26 -1.26 13.89
C ASN A 32 -2.81 0.14 13.44
N ALA A 33 -1.89 0.23 12.47
CA ALA A 33 -1.45 1.50 11.91
C ALA A 33 -2.61 2.26 11.27
N PHE A 34 -3.49 1.58 10.53
CA PHE A 34 -4.67 2.19 9.94
C PHE A 34 -5.62 2.74 11.00
N GLN A 35 -5.90 1.98 12.05
CA GLN A 35 -6.77 2.42 13.14
C GLN A 35 -6.22 3.68 13.83
N MET A 36 -4.92 3.72 14.08
CA MET A 36 -4.26 4.88 14.68
C MET A 36 -4.34 6.14 13.80
N LEU A 37 -4.19 5.97 12.49
CA LEU A 37 -4.08 7.08 11.52
C LEU A 37 -5.40 7.41 10.82
N SER A 38 -6.45 6.62 11.03
CA SER A 38 -7.72 6.75 10.30
C SER A 38 -8.32 8.16 10.30
N PRO A 39 -8.23 8.98 11.37
CA PRO A 39 -8.76 10.34 11.35
C PRO A 39 -8.05 11.27 10.36
N TYR A 40 -6.84 10.91 9.93
CA TYR A 40 -5.98 11.74 9.08
C TYR A 40 -5.86 11.21 7.66
N ILE A 41 -6.30 9.97 7.39
CA ILE A 41 -6.19 9.34 6.07
C ILE A 41 -7.06 10.06 5.06
N HIS A 42 -6.44 10.52 3.98
CA HIS A 42 -7.13 11.12 2.85
C HIS A 42 -7.46 10.10 1.76
N TYR A 43 -6.50 9.27 1.42
CA TYR A 43 -6.69 8.14 0.50
C TYR A 43 -5.65 7.04 0.73
N LEU A 44 -5.83 5.90 0.06
CA LEU A 44 -4.91 4.78 0.15
C LEU A 44 -4.04 4.68 -1.10
N HIS A 45 -2.76 4.42 -0.92
CA HIS A 45 -1.91 3.78 -1.92
C HIS A 45 -2.12 2.27 -1.87
N ILE A 46 -2.28 1.65 -3.01
CA ILE A 46 -2.38 0.19 -3.10
C ILE A 46 -1.02 -0.35 -3.55
N LYS A 47 -0.30 -0.82 -2.56
CA LYS A 47 0.98 -1.50 -2.69
C LYS A 47 1.06 -2.56 -1.59
N ASP A 48 1.51 -3.74 -1.92
CA ASP A 48 1.60 -4.85 -0.99
C ASP A 48 3.02 -5.41 -0.91
N ALA A 49 3.38 -5.89 0.25
CA ALA A 49 4.70 -6.46 0.51
C ALA A 49 4.61 -7.64 1.46
N LEU A 50 5.58 -8.54 1.36
CA LEU A 50 5.82 -9.57 2.35
C LEU A 50 6.71 -9.03 3.48
N ALA A 51 6.68 -9.70 4.63
CA ALA A 51 7.43 -9.30 5.82
C ALA A 51 8.96 -9.22 5.59
N ASP A 52 9.47 -9.93 4.59
CA ASP A 52 10.88 -9.87 4.19
C ASP A 52 11.22 -8.71 3.24
N GLY A 53 10.26 -7.85 2.95
CA GLY A 53 10.41 -6.65 2.12
C GLY A 53 10.12 -6.86 0.63
N ARG A 54 9.79 -8.07 0.19
CA ARG A 54 9.46 -8.34 -1.21
C ARG A 54 8.14 -7.71 -1.59
N ILE A 55 8.10 -6.97 -2.70
CA ILE A 55 6.88 -6.42 -3.27
C ILE A 55 6.13 -7.50 -4.05
N VAL A 56 4.82 -7.57 -3.83
CA VAL A 56 3.92 -8.55 -4.46
C VAL A 56 2.64 -7.85 -4.95
N PRO A 57 1.87 -8.48 -5.85
CA PRO A 57 0.56 -7.97 -6.22
C PRO A 57 -0.37 -7.83 -5.00
N ALA A 58 -1.22 -6.82 -5.01
CA ALA A 58 -2.15 -6.52 -3.93
C ALA A 58 -2.98 -7.74 -3.51
N GLY A 59 -3.05 -7.98 -2.22
CA GLY A 59 -3.74 -9.13 -1.62
C GLY A 59 -2.90 -10.41 -1.55
N ARG A 60 -1.65 -10.38 -2.00
CA ARG A 60 -0.73 -11.52 -1.94
C ARG A 60 0.40 -11.34 -0.91
N GLY A 61 0.40 -10.21 -0.21
CA GLY A 61 1.37 -9.89 0.82
C GLY A 61 0.80 -9.89 2.23
N ASP A 62 1.58 -9.33 3.12
CA ASP A 62 1.26 -9.19 4.53
C ASP A 62 0.59 -7.84 4.86
N GLY A 63 0.28 -7.06 3.82
CA GLY A 63 -0.36 -5.74 3.95
C GLY A 63 -1.81 -5.77 4.43
N LYS A 64 -2.45 -6.94 4.44
CA LYS A 64 -3.86 -7.12 4.83
C LYS A 64 -4.81 -6.22 4.03
N ILE A 65 -4.55 -6.05 2.75
CA ILE A 65 -5.26 -5.11 1.89
C ILE A 65 -6.78 -5.34 1.88
N PRO A 66 -7.31 -6.59 1.81
CA PRO A 66 -8.75 -6.79 1.88
C PRO A 66 -9.40 -6.20 3.15
N GLU A 67 -8.78 -6.42 4.31
CA GLU A 67 -9.29 -5.89 5.58
C GLU A 67 -9.22 -4.35 5.60
N LEU A 68 -8.14 -3.77 5.08
CA LEU A 68 -7.98 -2.32 4.99
C LEU A 68 -9.00 -1.68 4.05
N LEU A 69 -9.29 -2.30 2.92
CA LEU A 69 -10.32 -1.82 1.98
C LEU A 69 -11.69 -1.79 2.66
N SER A 70 -12.07 -2.87 3.34
CA SER A 70 -13.33 -2.93 4.09
C SER A 70 -13.41 -1.87 5.21
N MET A 71 -12.31 -1.65 5.93
CA MET A 71 -12.26 -0.59 6.95
C MET A 71 -12.39 0.81 6.33
N TYR A 72 -11.70 1.03 5.22
CA TYR A 72 -11.70 2.31 4.51
C TYR A 72 -13.08 2.64 3.93
N GLU A 73 -13.75 1.66 3.35
CA GLU A 73 -15.13 1.80 2.87
C GLU A 73 -16.08 2.21 4.00
N LYS A 74 -15.99 1.56 5.16
CA LYS A 74 -16.81 1.91 6.35
C LYS A 74 -16.59 3.34 6.85
N LEU A 75 -15.44 3.93 6.58
CA LEU A 75 -15.14 5.32 6.88
C LEU A 75 -15.62 6.29 5.78
N GLY A 76 -16.29 5.79 4.73
CA GLY A 76 -16.72 6.59 3.59
C GLY A 76 -15.59 6.92 2.62
N GLY A 77 -14.51 6.17 2.64
CA GLY A 77 -13.38 6.34 1.74
C GLY A 77 -13.76 6.04 0.29
N GLY A 78 -13.22 6.80 -0.66
CA GLY A 78 -13.60 6.69 -2.07
C GLY A 78 -12.45 6.77 -3.07
N VAL A 79 -11.23 7.06 -2.62
CA VAL A 79 -10.08 7.21 -3.52
C VAL A 79 -9.01 6.17 -3.18
N LEU A 80 -8.64 5.40 -4.20
CA LEU A 80 -7.51 4.48 -4.17
C LEU A 80 -6.54 4.87 -5.30
N THR A 81 -5.26 4.85 -5.01
CA THR A 81 -4.22 5.03 -6.04
C THR A 81 -3.35 3.80 -6.09
N LEU A 82 -2.95 3.41 -7.29
CA LEU A 82 -2.14 2.22 -7.50
C LEU A 82 -0.68 2.61 -7.67
N GLU A 83 0.17 2.15 -6.74
CA GLU A 83 1.62 2.35 -6.78
C GLU A 83 2.34 1.00 -6.61
N PRO A 84 2.25 0.11 -7.60
CA PRO A 84 2.53 -1.31 -7.39
C PRO A 84 4.00 -1.68 -7.22
N HIS A 85 4.93 -0.91 -7.76
CA HIS A 85 6.37 -1.21 -7.75
C HIS A 85 6.72 -2.66 -8.17
N LEU A 86 5.94 -3.25 -9.07
CA LEU A 86 6.13 -4.64 -9.52
C LEU A 86 7.21 -4.79 -10.59
N ALA A 87 7.67 -3.69 -11.20
CA ALA A 87 8.76 -3.69 -12.16
C ALA A 87 9.75 -2.58 -11.83
N VAL A 88 11.03 -2.82 -12.09
CA VAL A 88 12.09 -1.84 -11.90
C VAL A 88 12.18 -0.94 -13.13
N PHE A 89 12.24 0.37 -12.92
CA PHE A 89 12.59 1.36 -13.92
C PHE A 89 13.75 2.24 -13.41
N ASP A 90 14.41 2.95 -14.31
CA ASP A 90 15.66 3.64 -13.95
C ASP A 90 15.49 4.70 -12.84
N GLY A 91 14.39 5.42 -12.82
CA GLY A 91 14.07 6.35 -11.74
C GLY A 91 13.89 5.65 -10.39
N LEU A 92 13.26 4.49 -10.37
CA LEU A 92 13.07 3.70 -9.15
C LEU A 92 14.40 3.18 -8.60
N LYS A 93 15.30 2.70 -9.49
CA LYS A 93 16.65 2.26 -9.10
C LYS A 93 17.44 3.36 -8.39
N ALA A 94 17.27 4.60 -8.81
CA ALA A 94 17.94 5.74 -8.18
C ALA A 94 17.39 6.06 -6.79
N LEU A 95 16.09 5.88 -6.59
CA LEU A 95 15.40 6.09 -5.31
C LEU A 95 15.65 4.95 -4.33
N GLU A 96 15.77 3.71 -4.83
CA GLU A 96 15.88 2.50 -4.01
C GLU A 96 17.32 2.11 -3.64
N ARG A 97 18.31 2.99 -3.79
CA ARG A 97 19.70 2.73 -3.39
C ARG A 97 19.84 2.27 -1.93
N GLU A 98 18.90 2.63 -1.09
CA GLU A 98 18.82 2.24 0.32
C GLU A 98 17.54 1.46 0.65
N ALA A 99 16.73 1.11 -0.35
CA ALA A 99 15.40 0.59 -0.11
C ALA A 99 15.40 -0.89 0.21
N HIS A 100 14.53 -1.24 1.12
CA HIS A 100 14.25 -2.60 1.54
C HIS A 100 13.31 -3.36 0.60
N SER A 101 12.89 -2.74 -0.51
CA SER A 101 11.99 -3.34 -1.49
C SER A 101 12.73 -4.32 -2.39
N LYS A 102 12.33 -5.58 -2.35
CA LYS A 102 12.79 -6.64 -3.25
C LYS A 102 11.69 -6.98 -4.23
N ILE A 103 12.01 -7.00 -5.53
CA ILE A 103 11.06 -7.37 -6.57
C ILE A 103 11.23 -8.85 -6.88
N THR A 104 10.15 -9.63 -6.75
CA THR A 104 10.15 -11.09 -6.92
C THR A 104 9.40 -11.57 -8.14
N TYR A 105 8.52 -10.74 -8.69
CA TYR A 105 7.75 -11.07 -9.89
C TYR A 105 8.45 -10.54 -11.12
N SER A 106 8.49 -11.34 -12.18
CA SER A 106 9.04 -10.94 -13.48
C SER A 106 7.92 -10.72 -14.48
N TYR A 107 7.97 -9.60 -15.17
CA TYR A 107 7.01 -9.23 -16.21
C TYR A 107 7.74 -8.85 -17.51
N PRO A 108 7.16 -9.13 -18.68
CA PRO A 108 7.80 -8.84 -19.96
C PRO A 108 7.95 -7.34 -20.24
N SER A 109 7.19 -6.49 -19.55
CA SER A 109 7.26 -5.03 -19.70
C SER A 109 6.70 -4.34 -18.45
N GLN A 110 7.00 -3.05 -18.30
CA GLN A 110 6.38 -2.20 -17.26
C GLN A 110 4.85 -2.16 -17.42
N ARG A 111 4.37 -2.13 -18.65
CA ARG A 111 2.93 -2.15 -18.94
C ARG A 111 2.30 -3.45 -18.43
N ALA A 112 2.90 -4.59 -18.71
CA ALA A 112 2.41 -5.89 -18.23
C ALA A 112 2.39 -5.95 -16.69
N ALA A 113 3.41 -5.41 -16.04
CA ALA A 113 3.44 -5.31 -14.57
C ALA A 113 2.31 -4.44 -14.03
N PHE A 114 2.06 -3.30 -14.65
CA PHE A 114 0.96 -2.41 -14.25
C PHE A 114 -0.42 -3.05 -14.51
N ASP A 115 -0.60 -3.70 -15.64
CA ASP A 115 -1.85 -4.41 -15.97
C ASP A 115 -2.12 -5.54 -14.95
N ALA A 116 -1.08 -6.26 -14.52
CA ALA A 116 -1.19 -7.26 -13.46
C ALA A 116 -1.59 -6.64 -12.11
N ALA A 117 -1.04 -5.48 -11.78
CA ALA A 117 -1.41 -4.74 -10.56
C ALA A 117 -2.87 -4.27 -10.61
N CYS A 118 -3.32 -3.75 -11.74
CA CYS A 118 -4.72 -3.37 -11.95
C CYS A 118 -5.65 -4.57 -11.82
N ALA A 119 -5.29 -5.71 -12.39
CA ALA A 119 -6.08 -6.93 -12.31
C ALA A 119 -6.20 -7.43 -10.85
N ALA A 120 -5.09 -7.41 -10.09
CA ALA A 120 -5.09 -7.79 -8.69
C ALA A 120 -6.03 -6.92 -7.84
N LEU A 121 -5.99 -5.60 -8.02
CA LEU A 121 -6.87 -4.68 -7.30
C LEU A 121 -8.34 -4.89 -7.69
N LYS A 122 -8.64 -5.02 -8.98
CA LYS A 122 -10.01 -5.28 -9.45
C LYS A 122 -10.58 -6.58 -8.89
N ASP A 123 -9.77 -7.63 -8.80
CA ASP A 123 -10.17 -8.90 -8.22
C ASP A 123 -10.51 -8.76 -6.73
N LEU A 124 -9.76 -7.98 -5.98
CA LEU A 124 -10.06 -7.69 -4.58
C LEU A 124 -11.38 -6.94 -4.43
N LEU A 125 -11.57 -5.87 -5.20
CA LEU A 125 -12.78 -5.05 -5.13
C LEU A 125 -14.04 -5.84 -5.52
N SER A 126 -13.94 -6.76 -6.50
CA SER A 126 -15.06 -7.60 -6.91
C SER A 126 -15.49 -8.63 -5.86
N ARG A 127 -14.64 -8.96 -4.90
CA ARG A 127 -14.95 -9.90 -3.81
C ARG A 127 -15.71 -9.24 -2.66
N GLU A 128 -15.63 -7.94 -2.53
CA GLU A 128 -16.34 -7.18 -1.50
C GLU A 128 -17.82 -7.01 -1.83
N ASP A 129 -18.20 -7.09 -3.11
CA ASP A 129 -19.58 -7.00 -3.60
C ASP A 129 -20.41 -8.31 -3.39
N THR A 130 -19.82 -9.32 -2.81
CA THR A 130 -20.48 -10.60 -2.50
C THR A 130 -20.57 -10.86 -1.00
#